data_dc0351252313de9dccac5e6355b0654e
#
_entry.id   dc0351252313de9dccac5e6355b0654e
#
_cell.length_a   1.000
_cell.length_b   1.000
_cell.length_c   1.000
_cell.angle_alpha   90.00
_cell.angle_beta   90.00
_cell.angle_gamma   90.00
#
_symmetry.space_group_name_H-M   'P 1'
#
loop_
_entity.id
_entity.type
_entity.pdbx_description
1 polymer ?
#
loop_
_entity_poly.entity_id
_entity_poly.type
_entity_poly.pdbx_seq_one_letter_code
_entity_poly.pdbx_strand_id
1 'polypeptide(L)'
;MNNRTDTLLKLDLQVCFALYSTNLAMAKVYRKLLRELDLTYPQYLVMMVLWEEGADSDDPLSVSRIGERLFLDSATLTPLLKRLESAGLIARRRAADDERRVEVRLTDQ
;
A
#
# COMPACT_ATOMS: atom_id res chain seq x y z
N MET A 1 -17.38 39.44 -2.97
CA MET A 1 -17.26 37.98 -2.85
C MET A 1 -18.29 37.46 -1.87
N ASN A 2 -18.85 36.30 -2.18
CA ASN A 2 -19.92 35.69 -1.39
C ASN A 2 -19.31 35.08 -0.11
N ASN A 3 -19.82 35.47 1.06
CA ASN A 3 -19.35 34.94 2.34
C ASN A 3 -19.47 33.41 2.44
N ARG A 4 -20.52 32.84 1.79
CA ARG A 4 -20.72 31.41 1.77
C ARG A 4 -19.59 30.68 1.04
N THR A 5 -19.16 31.23 -0.09
CA THR A 5 -18.05 30.67 -0.88
C THR A 5 -16.74 30.71 -0.08
N ASP A 6 -16.47 31.83 0.60
CA ASP A 6 -15.28 31.98 1.41
C ASP A 6 -15.26 30.97 2.56
N THR A 7 -16.41 30.75 3.22
CA THR A 7 -16.52 29.80 4.32
C THR A 7 -16.29 28.38 3.85
N LEU A 8 -16.88 28.00 2.70
CA LEU A 8 -16.72 26.66 2.15
C LEU A 8 -15.28 26.38 1.74
N LEU A 9 -14.61 27.37 1.13
CA LEU A 9 -13.21 27.23 0.75
C LEU A 9 -12.31 27.05 1.97
N LYS A 10 -12.56 27.82 3.03
CA LYS A 10 -11.79 27.70 4.27
C LYS A 10 -12.01 26.35 4.93
N LEU A 11 -13.23 25.86 4.96
CA LEU A 11 -13.57 24.55 5.56
C LEU A 11 -12.89 23.43 4.78
N ASP A 12 -12.99 23.44 3.44
CA ASP A 12 -12.33 22.44 2.61
C ASP A 12 -10.82 22.46 2.81
N LEU A 13 -10.25 23.65 2.87
CA LEU A 13 -8.82 23.82 3.08
C LEU A 13 -8.40 23.26 4.44
N GLN A 14 -9.20 23.49 5.49
CA GLN A 14 -8.90 22.98 6.82
C GLN A 14 -8.99 21.46 6.87
N VAL A 15 -10.00 20.86 6.24
CA VAL A 15 -10.16 19.40 6.18
C VAL A 15 -8.98 18.79 5.44
N CYS A 16 -8.62 19.30 4.28
CA CYS A 16 -7.48 18.79 3.54
C CYS A 16 -6.18 18.93 4.31
N PHE A 17 -5.98 20.09 4.97
CA PHE A 17 -4.80 20.31 5.79
C PHE A 17 -4.76 19.37 7.00
N ALA A 18 -5.91 19.13 7.64
CA ALA A 18 -5.99 18.21 8.78
C ALA A 18 -5.62 16.79 8.36
N LEU A 19 -6.12 16.34 7.21
CA LEU A 19 -5.77 15.02 6.68
C LEU A 19 -4.30 14.94 6.35
N TYR A 20 -3.76 15.96 5.74
CA TYR A 20 -2.33 16.04 5.41
C TYR A 20 -1.47 15.99 6.68
N SER A 21 -1.80 16.81 7.69
CA SER A 21 -1.07 16.85 8.94
C SER A 21 -1.14 15.52 9.68
N THR A 22 -2.31 14.91 9.71
CA THR A 22 -2.52 13.60 10.34
C THR A 22 -1.70 12.55 9.64
N ASN A 23 -1.70 12.55 8.30
CA ASN A 23 -0.92 11.61 7.52
C ASN A 23 0.58 11.75 7.81
N LEU A 24 1.09 12.98 7.90
CA LEU A 24 2.48 13.22 8.25
C LEU A 24 2.81 12.70 9.65
N ALA A 25 1.94 12.94 10.63
CA ALA A 25 2.15 12.47 12.00
C ALA A 25 2.15 10.96 12.06
N MET A 26 1.20 10.32 11.38
CA MET A 26 1.13 8.86 11.31
C MET A 26 2.36 8.27 10.61
N ALA A 27 2.82 8.92 9.53
CA ALA A 27 4.00 8.47 8.82
C ALA A 27 5.25 8.46 9.72
N LYS A 28 5.39 9.47 10.57
CA LYS A 28 6.50 9.53 11.52
C LYS A 28 6.45 8.39 12.53
N VAL A 29 5.26 8.10 13.06
CA VAL A 29 5.07 7.01 14.02
C VAL A 29 5.42 5.68 13.37
N TYR A 30 4.87 5.41 12.18
CA TYR A 30 5.12 4.15 11.50
C TYR A 30 6.56 4.02 11.04
N ARG A 31 7.19 5.10 10.61
CA ARG A 31 8.61 5.07 10.23
C ARG A 31 9.48 4.59 11.40
N LYS A 32 9.19 5.08 12.60
CA LYS A 32 9.92 4.68 13.80
C LYS A 32 9.68 3.22 14.15
N LEU A 33 8.41 2.79 14.10
CA LEU A 33 8.03 1.41 14.41
C LEU A 33 8.55 0.41 13.36
N LEU A 34 8.54 0.80 12.09
CA LEU A 34 8.91 -0.09 10.99
C LEU A 34 10.41 -0.10 10.71
N ARG A 35 11.18 0.75 11.38
CA ARG A 35 12.65 0.82 11.18
C ARG A 35 13.30 -0.53 11.42
N GLU A 36 12.86 -1.24 12.44
CA GLU A 36 13.41 -2.56 12.77
C GLU A 36 13.12 -3.60 11.70
N LEU A 37 12.02 -3.44 10.97
CA LEU A 37 11.65 -4.34 9.89
C LEU A 37 12.24 -3.90 8.56
N ASP A 38 12.83 -2.71 8.50
CA ASP A 38 13.38 -2.10 7.29
C ASP A 38 12.32 -1.97 6.20
N LEU A 39 11.10 -1.57 6.58
CA LEU A 39 9.97 -1.39 5.67
C LEU A 39 9.48 0.05 5.71
N THR A 40 8.99 0.54 4.58
CA THR A 40 8.20 1.76 4.54
C THR A 40 6.74 1.41 4.85
N TYR A 41 5.93 2.43 5.16
CA TYR A 41 4.51 2.20 5.45
C TYR A 41 3.76 1.57 4.28
N PRO A 42 3.92 2.05 3.02
CA PRO A 42 3.28 1.38 1.88
C PRO A 42 3.70 -0.08 1.72
N GLN A 43 4.99 -0.40 1.93
CA GLN A 43 5.45 -1.78 1.88
C GLN A 43 4.80 -2.63 2.97
N TYR A 44 4.67 -2.06 4.17
CA TYR A 44 3.99 -2.73 5.28
C TYR A 44 2.54 -3.04 4.94
N LEU A 45 1.84 -2.11 4.27
CA LEU A 45 0.46 -2.34 3.86
C LEU A 45 0.35 -3.51 2.88
N VAL A 46 1.28 -3.63 1.95
CA VAL A 46 1.32 -4.77 1.02
C VAL A 46 1.48 -6.06 1.82
N MET A 47 2.41 -6.09 2.76
CA MET A 47 2.64 -7.27 3.59
C MET A 47 1.39 -7.63 4.41
N MET A 48 0.68 -6.63 4.94
CA MET A 48 -0.56 -6.87 5.69
C MET A 48 -1.62 -7.54 4.83
N VAL A 49 -1.77 -7.11 3.58
CA VAL A 49 -2.72 -7.75 2.66
C VAL A 49 -2.33 -9.21 2.42
N LEU A 50 -1.05 -9.48 2.21
CA LEU A 50 -0.57 -10.82 1.97
C LEU A 50 -0.73 -11.71 3.20
N TRP A 51 -0.45 -11.19 4.38
CA TRP A 51 -0.63 -11.95 5.63
C TRP A 51 -2.10 -12.27 5.88
N GLU A 52 -2.97 -11.28 5.69
CA GLU A 52 -4.40 -11.44 5.95
C GLU A 52 -5.04 -12.45 4.99
N GLU A 53 -4.84 -12.29 3.70
CA GLU A 53 -5.45 -13.16 2.71
C GLU A 53 -4.73 -14.50 2.59
N GLY A 54 -3.43 -14.52 2.88
CA GLY A 54 -2.64 -15.76 2.87
C GLY A 54 -2.94 -16.69 4.03
N ALA A 55 -3.50 -16.16 5.13
CA ALA A 55 -3.87 -16.99 6.27
C ALA A 55 -5.04 -17.92 5.96
N ASP A 56 -5.90 -17.53 5.02
CA ASP A 56 -7.09 -18.31 4.67
C ASP A 56 -6.86 -19.22 3.46
N SER A 57 -5.76 -19.06 2.73
CA SER A 57 -5.52 -19.78 1.49
C SER A 57 -4.03 -19.75 1.15
N ASP A 58 -3.53 -20.85 0.59
CA ASP A 58 -2.17 -20.91 0.06
C ASP A 58 -2.07 -20.35 -1.37
N ASP A 59 -3.20 -19.91 -1.92
CA ASP A 59 -3.22 -19.39 -3.28
C ASP A 59 -2.49 -18.04 -3.36
N PRO A 60 -1.72 -17.82 -4.42
CA PRO A 60 -1.06 -16.53 -4.59
C PRO A 60 -2.07 -15.44 -4.91
N LEU A 61 -1.78 -14.21 -4.48
CA LEU A 61 -2.60 -13.05 -4.81
C LEU A 61 -2.11 -12.42 -6.10
N SER A 62 -3.04 -11.94 -6.92
CA SER A 62 -2.67 -11.17 -8.09
C SER A 62 -2.27 -9.75 -7.68
N VAL A 63 -1.42 -9.11 -8.48
CA VAL A 63 -1.06 -7.70 -8.28
C VAL A 63 -2.32 -6.84 -8.30
N SER A 64 -3.27 -7.16 -9.19
CA SER A 64 -4.54 -6.42 -9.26
C SER A 64 -5.33 -6.49 -7.97
N ARG A 65 -5.36 -7.65 -7.32
CA ARG A 65 -6.08 -7.81 -6.05
C ARG A 65 -5.45 -6.95 -4.95
N ILE A 66 -4.14 -6.95 -4.88
CA ILE A 66 -3.43 -6.11 -3.90
C ILE A 66 -3.73 -4.63 -4.15
N GLY A 67 -3.70 -4.22 -5.42
CA GLY A 67 -4.02 -2.84 -5.78
C GLY A 67 -5.43 -2.44 -5.40
N GLU A 68 -6.40 -3.33 -5.59
CA GLU A 68 -7.79 -3.08 -5.18
C GLU A 68 -7.90 -2.87 -3.68
N ARG A 69 -7.25 -3.71 -2.90
CA ARG A 69 -7.29 -3.61 -1.44
C ARG A 69 -6.66 -2.31 -0.93
N LEU A 70 -5.61 -1.84 -1.58
CA LEU A 70 -4.86 -0.66 -1.14
C LEU A 70 -5.23 0.62 -1.88
N PHE A 71 -6.14 0.54 -2.84
CA PHE A 71 -6.53 1.68 -3.69
C PHE A 71 -5.33 2.24 -4.45
N LEU A 72 -4.44 1.35 -4.91
CA LEU A 72 -3.25 1.72 -5.69
C LEU A 72 -3.33 1.12 -7.08
N ASP A 73 -2.87 1.88 -8.07
CA ASP A 73 -2.75 1.37 -9.43
C ASP A 73 -1.46 0.55 -9.57
N SER A 74 -1.34 -0.18 -10.67
CA SER A 74 -0.18 -1.04 -10.90
C SER A 74 1.12 -0.27 -11.04
N ALA A 75 1.05 0.96 -11.58
CA ALA A 75 2.24 1.80 -11.74
C ALA A 75 2.83 2.21 -10.39
N THR A 76 1.98 2.48 -9.41
CA THR A 76 2.41 2.82 -8.05
C THR A 76 2.85 1.57 -7.30
N LEU A 77 2.12 0.47 -7.47
CA LEU A 77 2.35 -0.77 -6.72
C LEU A 77 3.60 -1.51 -7.17
N THR A 78 3.91 -1.53 -8.46
CA THR A 78 5.03 -2.30 -9.00
C THR A 78 6.38 -1.97 -8.34
N PRO A 79 6.76 -0.68 -8.14
CA PRO A 79 8.02 -0.39 -7.44
C PRO A 79 8.05 -0.92 -6.01
N LEU A 80 6.91 -0.89 -5.31
CA LEU A 80 6.82 -1.43 -3.95
C LEU A 80 7.07 -2.93 -3.95
N LEU A 81 6.46 -3.65 -4.89
CA LEU A 81 6.64 -5.09 -5.01
C LEU A 81 8.07 -5.46 -5.37
N LYS A 82 8.70 -4.70 -6.25
CA LYS A 82 10.10 -4.93 -6.62
C LYS A 82 11.02 -4.81 -5.41
N ARG A 83 10.80 -3.81 -4.56
CA ARG A 83 11.60 -3.63 -3.37
C ARG A 83 11.42 -4.76 -2.36
N LEU A 84 10.18 -5.21 -2.18
CA LEU A 84 9.88 -6.34 -1.29
C LEU A 84 10.49 -7.63 -1.82
N GLU A 85 10.44 -7.83 -3.12
CA GLU A 85 11.07 -8.99 -3.76
C GLU A 85 12.58 -8.96 -3.60
N SER A 86 13.20 -7.80 -3.80
CA SER A 86 14.64 -7.62 -3.60
C SER A 86 15.05 -7.87 -2.16
N ALA A 87 14.19 -7.56 -1.21
CA ALA A 87 14.43 -7.82 0.20
C ALA A 87 14.20 -9.28 0.59
N GLY A 88 13.72 -10.10 -0.34
CA GLY A 88 13.51 -11.53 -0.09
C GLY A 88 12.22 -11.85 0.64
N LEU A 89 11.30 -10.90 0.76
CA LEU A 89 10.06 -11.09 1.53
C LEU A 89 8.91 -11.64 0.70
N ILE A 90 8.93 -11.39 -0.61
CA ILE A 90 7.92 -11.90 -1.53
C ILE A 90 8.58 -12.46 -2.77
N ALA A 91 7.83 -13.27 -3.49
CA ALA A 91 8.20 -13.77 -4.82
C ALA A 91 7.08 -13.42 -5.79
N ARG A 92 7.44 -13.00 -6.99
CA ARG A 92 6.49 -12.69 -8.05
C ARG A 92 6.74 -13.57 -9.25
N ARG A 93 5.67 -14.01 -9.90
CA ARG A 93 5.80 -14.67 -11.18
C ARG A 93 4.49 -14.51 -11.96
N ARG A 94 4.58 -14.67 -13.27
CA ARG A 94 3.40 -14.62 -14.12
C ARG A 94 2.58 -15.90 -13.93
N ALA A 95 1.25 -15.75 -13.97
CA ALA A 95 0.36 -16.89 -13.84
C ALA A 95 0.57 -17.85 -15.01
N ALA A 96 0.48 -19.15 -14.74
CA ALA A 96 0.67 -20.18 -15.76
C ALA A 96 -0.42 -20.12 -16.84
N ASP A 97 -1.62 -19.68 -16.47
CA ASP A 97 -2.78 -19.65 -17.35
C ASP A 97 -3.00 -18.29 -18.03
N ASP A 98 -2.32 -17.23 -17.58
CA ASP A 98 -2.49 -15.89 -18.13
C ASP A 98 -1.23 -15.05 -17.91
N GLU A 99 -0.48 -14.79 -18.98
CA GLU A 99 0.75 -13.99 -18.92
C GLU A 99 0.54 -12.55 -18.46
N ARG A 100 -0.70 -12.05 -18.55
CA ARG A 100 -1.04 -10.69 -18.13
C ARG A 100 -1.16 -10.56 -16.62
N ARG A 101 -1.40 -11.70 -15.94
CA ARG A 101 -1.60 -11.72 -14.51
C ARG A 101 -0.30 -12.08 -13.80
N VAL A 102 0.13 -11.19 -12.90
CA VAL A 102 1.30 -11.42 -12.05
C VAL A 102 0.81 -11.83 -10.68
N GLU A 103 1.33 -12.94 -10.17
CA GLU A 103 0.99 -13.48 -8.87
C GLU A 103 2.10 -13.19 -7.86
N VAL A 104 1.69 -12.96 -6.61
CA VAL A 104 2.59 -12.60 -5.52
C VAL A 104 2.40 -13.61 -4.39
N ARG A 105 3.51 -14.10 -3.85
CA ARG A 105 3.52 -15.02 -2.70
C ARG A 105 4.48 -14.53 -1.64
N LEU A 106 4.18 -14.83 -0.39
CA LEU A 106 5.14 -14.65 0.70
C LEU A 106 6.26 -15.68 0.57
N THR A 107 7.47 -15.30 0.96
CA THR A 107 8.57 -16.23 1.10
C THR A 107 8.59 -16.78 2.52
N ASP A 108 9.52 -17.68 2.81
CA ASP A 108 9.65 -18.31 4.14
C ASP A 108 10.33 -17.40 5.17
N GLN A 109 10.71 -16.20 4.76
CA GLN A 109 11.33 -15.25 5.70
C GLN A 109 10.32 -14.48 6.52
#